data_9932da24b13604cb29ac46f59587f78a
#
_entry.id   9932da24b13604cb29ac46f59587f78a
#
_cell.length_a   1.000
_cell.length_b   1.000
_cell.length_c   1.000
_cell.angle_alpha   90.00
_cell.angle_beta   90.00
_cell.angle_gamma   90.00
#
_symmetry.space_group_name_H-M   'P 1'
#
loop_
_entity.id
_entity.type
_entity.pdbx_description
1 polymer ?
#
loop_
_entity_poly.entity_id
_entity_poly.type
_entity_poly.pdbx_seq_one_letter_code
_entity_poly.pdbx_strand_id
1 'polypeptide(L)'
;MKNAVASFGLSKRRSFLGIGLAALLLTACENVAVHNVGVHTAASGTKLEARQVVSLIYKQESLDGLAELAYSGGDLSRAIKRSYNRFPELKPHFERGLIGNTASGFVAVRESSQKDALKQLLRDENTDRAYIYTQTSVAVGHGNDTLSLWEKYASFAFGKEWIAQAPAGWWAQDEKGNWTAR
;
A
#
# COMPACT_ATOMS: atom_id res chain seq x y z
N MET A 1 25.52 -13.91 89.60
CA MET A 1 24.36 -13.36 90.30
C MET A 1 23.60 -12.42 89.30
N LYS A 2 22.29 -12.62 89.20
CA LYS A 2 21.25 -11.74 88.62
C LYS A 2 21.23 -11.55 87.11
N ASN A 3 20.36 -12.28 86.44
CA ASN A 3 18.99 -12.08 85.98
C ASN A 3 18.72 -10.70 85.35
N ALA A 4 18.25 -10.74 84.10
CA ALA A 4 16.97 -10.15 83.60
C ALA A 4 16.91 -10.32 82.09
N VAL A 5 16.04 -11.17 81.63
CA VAL A 5 14.66 -10.93 81.15
C VAL A 5 14.56 -10.26 79.76
N ALA A 6 13.98 -11.08 78.91
CA ALA A 6 13.63 -10.83 77.52
C ALA A 6 12.64 -9.66 77.30
N SER A 7 12.73 -9.07 76.11
CA SER A 7 11.58 -8.39 75.50
C SER A 7 11.50 -8.74 74.01
N PHE A 8 10.43 -9.40 73.70
CA PHE A 8 10.01 -9.79 72.33
C PHE A 8 9.50 -8.53 71.61
N GLY A 9 10.13 -8.13 70.53
CA GLY A 9 9.65 -7.11 69.61
C GLY A 9 9.30 -7.74 68.26
N LEU A 10 8.02 -8.01 68.03
CA LEU A 10 7.51 -8.41 66.74
C LEU A 10 7.65 -7.23 65.73
N SER A 11 8.60 -7.33 64.84
CA SER A 11 8.68 -6.47 63.70
C SER A 11 7.88 -7.08 62.53
N LYS A 12 6.76 -6.41 62.21
CA LYS A 12 5.95 -6.70 61.02
C LYS A 12 6.79 -6.51 59.74
N ARG A 13 7.16 -7.59 59.10
CA ARG A 13 7.68 -7.56 57.75
C ARG A 13 6.55 -7.18 56.78
N ARG A 14 6.56 -5.94 56.29
CA ARG A 14 5.78 -5.54 55.13
C ARG A 14 6.47 -6.06 53.91
N SER A 15 5.87 -7.13 53.31
CA SER A 15 6.23 -7.57 51.97
C SER A 15 5.75 -6.53 50.96
N PHE A 16 6.69 -5.78 50.42
CA PHE A 16 6.42 -5.03 49.18
C PHE A 16 6.42 -6.03 48.00
N LEU A 17 5.23 -6.37 47.54
CA LEU A 17 5.09 -6.93 46.20
C LEU A 17 5.52 -5.86 45.20
N GLY A 18 6.71 -5.99 44.67
CA GLY A 18 7.13 -5.28 43.48
C GLY A 18 6.33 -5.76 42.28
N ILE A 19 5.34 -4.96 41.88
CA ILE A 19 4.70 -5.14 40.57
C ILE A 19 5.74 -4.69 39.57
N GLY A 20 6.44 -5.69 38.98
CA GLY A 20 7.27 -5.48 37.83
C GLY A 20 6.39 -5.08 36.67
N LEU A 21 6.39 -3.79 36.33
CA LEU A 21 5.82 -3.25 35.12
C LEU A 21 6.68 -3.75 33.95
N ALA A 22 6.33 -4.90 33.39
CA ALA A 22 6.88 -5.35 32.12
C ALA A 22 6.40 -4.35 31.07
N ALA A 23 7.22 -3.38 30.75
CA ALA A 23 7.05 -2.55 29.56
C ALA A 23 7.22 -3.46 28.35
N LEU A 24 6.10 -3.97 27.81
CA LEU A 24 6.05 -4.53 26.47
C LEU A 24 6.39 -3.38 25.51
N LEU A 25 7.63 -3.36 25.06
CA LEU A 25 8.03 -2.59 23.90
C LEU A 25 7.32 -3.24 22.69
N LEU A 26 6.10 -2.77 22.44
CA LEU A 26 5.46 -2.95 21.15
C LEU A 26 6.27 -2.12 20.16
N THR A 27 7.25 -2.73 19.52
CA THR A 27 7.82 -2.19 18.30
C THR A 27 6.71 -2.26 17.25
N ALA A 28 5.88 -1.23 17.23
CA ALA A 28 4.93 -1.03 16.16
C ALA A 28 5.75 -0.88 14.87
N CYS A 29 5.54 -1.78 13.93
CA CYS A 29 5.96 -1.59 12.56
C CYS A 29 5.13 -0.43 11.99
N GLU A 30 5.58 0.80 12.20
CA GLU A 30 4.93 2.01 11.71
C GLU A 30 5.22 2.19 10.22
N ASN A 31 4.63 1.39 9.35
CA ASN A 31 4.87 1.56 7.92
C ASN A 31 3.66 2.01 7.11
N VAL A 32 2.45 1.71 7.55
CA VAL A 32 1.22 2.13 6.85
C VAL A 32 0.17 2.57 7.87
N ALA A 33 -0.31 3.79 7.72
CA ALA A 33 -1.43 4.30 8.51
C ALA A 33 -2.76 3.97 7.80
N VAL A 34 -3.76 3.58 8.59
CA VAL A 34 -5.13 3.35 8.13
C VAL A 34 -5.96 4.57 8.48
N HIS A 35 -6.52 5.24 7.48
CA HIS A 35 -7.34 6.42 7.66
C HIS A 35 -8.80 6.15 7.24
N ASN A 36 -9.74 6.48 8.09
CA ASN A 36 -11.19 6.48 7.80
C ASN A 36 -11.74 5.20 7.14
N VAL A 37 -11.03 4.09 7.28
CA VAL A 37 -11.53 2.80 6.81
C VAL A 37 -12.45 2.27 7.90
N GLY A 38 -13.74 2.41 7.70
CA GLY A 38 -14.72 1.71 8.53
C GLY A 38 -14.42 0.22 8.56
N VAL A 39 -15.31 -0.60 9.07
CA VAL A 39 -15.16 -2.08 9.07
C VAL A 39 -15.25 -2.56 7.61
N HIS A 40 -14.17 -2.41 6.86
CA HIS A 40 -14.04 -2.93 5.51
C HIS A 40 -13.39 -4.32 5.56
N THR A 41 -13.91 -5.25 4.75
CA THR A 41 -13.17 -6.48 4.48
C THR A 41 -11.89 -6.13 3.72
N ALA A 42 -10.87 -6.98 3.78
CA ALA A 42 -9.63 -6.77 3.04
C ALA A 42 -9.87 -6.50 1.54
N ALA A 43 -10.84 -7.21 0.94
CA ALA A 43 -11.23 -7.00 -0.46
C ALA A 43 -11.84 -5.63 -0.71
N SER A 44 -12.69 -5.13 0.20
CA SER A 44 -13.28 -3.79 0.10
C SER A 44 -12.23 -2.70 0.31
N GLY A 45 -11.33 -2.89 1.27
CA GLY A 45 -10.20 -1.98 1.52
C GLY A 45 -9.28 -1.88 0.31
N THR A 46 -8.91 -3.02 -0.30
CA THR A 46 -8.08 -3.04 -1.52
C THR A 46 -8.74 -2.28 -2.68
N LYS A 47 -10.05 -2.45 -2.90
CA LYS A 47 -10.77 -1.74 -3.97
C LYS A 47 -10.87 -0.24 -3.70
N LEU A 48 -11.09 0.15 -2.44
CA LEU A 48 -11.14 1.55 -2.04
C LEU A 48 -9.78 2.21 -2.30
N GLU A 49 -8.70 1.58 -1.85
CA GLU A 49 -7.33 2.06 -2.06
C GLU A 49 -7.03 2.20 -3.55
N ALA A 50 -7.32 1.17 -4.35
CA ALA A 50 -7.11 1.21 -5.80
C ALA A 50 -7.83 2.41 -6.45
N ARG A 51 -9.08 2.65 -6.08
CA ARG A 51 -9.86 3.79 -6.60
C ARG A 51 -9.24 5.13 -6.24
N GLN A 52 -8.84 5.29 -4.99
CA GLN A 52 -8.29 6.55 -4.49
C GLN A 52 -6.90 6.85 -5.07
N VAL A 53 -6.00 5.86 -5.07
CA VAL A 53 -4.64 6.00 -5.62
C VAL A 53 -4.67 6.32 -7.11
N VAL A 54 -5.48 5.60 -7.89
CA VAL A 54 -5.60 5.85 -9.33
C VAL A 54 -6.17 7.24 -9.60
N SER A 55 -7.20 7.65 -8.83
CA SER A 55 -7.76 9.00 -8.93
C SER A 55 -6.72 10.07 -8.65
N LEU A 56 -5.94 9.92 -7.57
CA LEU A 56 -4.88 10.86 -7.21
C LEU A 56 -3.84 11.01 -8.32
N ILE A 57 -3.38 9.88 -8.89
CA ILE A 57 -2.36 9.88 -9.94
C ILE A 57 -2.91 10.48 -11.25
N TYR A 58 -4.11 10.11 -11.67
CA TYR A 58 -4.66 10.58 -12.95
C TYR A 58 -5.08 12.03 -12.93
N LYS A 59 -5.63 12.51 -11.84
CA LYS A 59 -6.09 13.89 -11.72
C LYS A 59 -4.94 14.87 -11.47
N GLN A 60 -3.80 14.40 -11.00
CA GLN A 60 -2.65 15.25 -10.65
C GLN A 60 -3.02 16.36 -9.66
N GLU A 61 -3.96 16.06 -8.76
CA GLU A 61 -4.30 16.93 -7.64
C GLU A 61 -3.14 16.99 -6.63
N SER A 62 -3.22 17.87 -5.62
CA SER A 62 -2.16 17.99 -4.62
C SER A 62 -1.80 16.65 -3.97
N LEU A 63 -0.51 16.42 -3.75
CA LEU A 63 -0.01 15.28 -2.97
C LEU A 63 -0.45 15.30 -1.49
N ASP A 64 -1.05 16.39 -1.02
CA ASP A 64 -1.71 16.43 0.30
C ASP A 64 -2.81 15.35 0.39
N GLY A 65 -3.44 15.00 -0.73
CA GLY A 65 -4.38 13.89 -0.84
C GLY A 65 -3.81 12.51 -0.47
N LEU A 66 -2.49 12.35 -0.37
CA LEU A 66 -1.89 11.11 0.15
C LEU A 66 -2.33 10.79 1.59
N ALA A 67 -2.55 11.82 2.42
CA ALA A 67 -3.02 11.64 3.78
C ALA A 67 -4.49 11.22 3.86
N GLU A 68 -5.25 11.45 2.79
CA GLU A 68 -6.68 11.13 2.68
C GLU A 68 -6.94 9.70 2.14
N LEU A 69 -5.90 8.99 1.69
CA LEU A 69 -6.03 7.63 1.19
C LEU A 69 -6.48 6.67 2.31
N ALA A 70 -7.18 5.61 1.94
CA ALA A 70 -7.59 4.57 2.87
C ALA A 70 -6.40 3.95 3.62
N TYR A 71 -5.29 3.79 2.91
CA TYR A 71 -4.02 3.36 3.47
C TYR A 71 -2.90 4.28 2.99
N SER A 72 -2.04 4.70 3.91
CA SER A 72 -0.91 5.58 3.58
C SER A 72 0.24 5.38 4.55
N GLY A 73 1.38 6.02 4.25
CA GLY A 73 2.59 5.95 5.07
C GLY A 73 3.66 5.04 4.48
N GLY A 74 4.85 5.12 5.05
CA GLY A 74 5.98 4.26 4.74
C GLY A 74 6.29 4.11 3.24
N ASP A 75 6.55 2.89 2.83
CA ASP A 75 6.92 2.54 1.45
C ASP A 75 5.75 2.67 0.48
N LEU A 76 4.51 2.48 0.94
CA LEU A 76 3.32 2.66 0.11
C LEU A 76 3.23 4.09 -0.41
N SER A 77 3.26 5.08 0.48
CA SER A 77 3.23 6.49 0.09
C SER A 77 4.42 6.89 -0.78
N ARG A 78 5.62 6.32 -0.54
CA ARG A 78 6.78 6.57 -1.39
C ARG A 78 6.59 6.05 -2.82
N ALA A 79 6.04 4.86 -2.99
CA ALA A 79 5.78 4.28 -4.31
C ALA A 79 4.68 5.05 -5.05
N ILE A 80 3.58 5.41 -4.37
CA ILE A 80 2.52 6.24 -4.94
C ILE A 80 3.07 7.59 -5.41
N LYS A 81 3.90 8.24 -4.59
CA LYS A 81 4.53 9.52 -4.95
C LYS A 81 5.43 9.42 -6.18
N ARG A 82 6.21 8.33 -6.33
CA ARG A 82 7.04 8.14 -7.53
C ARG A 82 6.19 7.94 -8.78
N SER A 83 5.14 7.12 -8.72
CA SER A 83 4.21 6.92 -9.84
C SER A 83 3.47 8.22 -10.20
N TYR A 84 3.00 8.95 -9.19
CA TYR A 84 2.40 10.28 -9.37
C TYR A 84 3.33 11.26 -10.10
N ASN A 85 4.59 11.37 -9.66
CA ASN A 85 5.57 12.28 -10.27
C ASN A 85 5.97 11.85 -11.69
N ARG A 86 5.89 10.56 -12.02
CA ARG A 86 6.19 10.01 -13.35
C ARG A 86 5.02 10.13 -14.32
N PHE A 87 3.81 10.24 -13.82
CA PHE A 87 2.61 10.25 -14.66
C PHE A 87 2.61 11.34 -15.76
N PRO A 88 3.08 12.60 -15.53
CA PRO A 88 3.20 13.60 -16.59
C PRO A 88 4.06 13.15 -17.78
N GLU A 89 5.07 12.30 -17.56
CA GLU A 89 5.89 11.72 -18.63
C GLU A 89 5.15 10.59 -19.35
N LEU A 90 4.39 9.77 -18.64
CA LEU A 90 3.61 8.67 -19.23
C LEU A 90 2.40 9.15 -20.04
N LYS A 91 1.73 10.20 -19.60
CA LYS A 91 0.47 10.68 -20.16
C LYS A 91 0.51 10.90 -21.68
N PRO A 92 1.52 11.59 -22.27
CA PRO A 92 1.61 11.75 -23.72
C PRO A 92 1.70 10.44 -24.49
N HIS A 93 2.27 9.39 -23.90
CA HIS A 93 2.36 8.07 -24.53
C HIS A 93 1.01 7.34 -24.53
N PHE A 94 0.21 7.48 -23.48
CA PHE A 94 -1.18 7.01 -23.44
C PHE A 94 -2.03 7.74 -24.49
N GLU A 95 -1.93 9.06 -24.56
CA GLU A 95 -2.70 9.91 -25.49
C GLU A 95 -2.40 9.57 -26.96
N ARG A 96 -1.16 9.23 -27.27
CA ARG A 96 -0.75 8.78 -28.61
C ARG A 96 -1.06 7.29 -28.87
N GLY A 97 -1.58 6.58 -27.89
CA GLY A 97 -1.85 5.15 -28.02
C GLY A 97 -0.62 4.26 -28.15
N LEU A 98 0.56 4.72 -27.73
CA LEU A 98 1.80 3.95 -27.78
C LEU A 98 1.86 2.89 -26.69
N ILE A 99 1.22 3.18 -25.55
CA ILE A 99 1.08 2.33 -24.38
C ILE A 99 -0.38 2.23 -23.96
N GLY A 100 -0.68 1.28 -23.11
CA GLY A 100 -2.00 1.14 -22.51
C GLY A 100 -1.95 0.41 -21.16
N ASN A 101 -3.04 0.49 -20.41
CA ASN A 101 -3.20 -0.26 -19.17
C ASN A 101 -3.63 -1.70 -19.45
N THR A 102 -3.11 -2.64 -18.67
CA THR A 102 -3.51 -4.05 -18.76
C THR A 102 -4.50 -4.41 -17.66
N ALA A 103 -5.31 -5.43 -17.89
CA ALA A 103 -6.21 -5.98 -16.89
C ALA A 103 -5.46 -6.46 -15.62
N SER A 104 -4.19 -6.84 -15.76
CA SER A 104 -3.33 -7.21 -14.65
C SER A 104 -2.73 -6.03 -13.88
N GLY A 105 -3.11 -4.79 -14.19
CA GLY A 105 -2.73 -3.59 -13.43
C GLY A 105 -1.43 -2.91 -13.88
N PHE A 106 -0.79 -3.40 -14.91
CA PHE A 106 0.48 -2.85 -15.41
C PHE A 106 0.29 -2.00 -16.67
N VAL A 107 1.32 -1.24 -17.01
CA VAL A 107 1.40 -0.56 -18.31
C VAL A 107 2.16 -1.43 -19.29
N ALA A 108 1.65 -1.56 -20.50
CA ALA A 108 2.33 -2.30 -21.57
C ALA A 108 2.46 -1.47 -22.83
N VAL A 109 3.50 -1.77 -23.64
CA VAL A 109 3.68 -1.19 -24.96
C VAL A 109 2.63 -1.80 -25.89
N ARG A 110 1.87 -0.94 -26.58
CA ARG A 110 0.95 -1.35 -27.64
C ARG A 110 1.65 -1.31 -29.01
N GLU A 111 2.40 -0.27 -29.26
CA GLU A 111 3.17 -0.09 -30.51
C GLU A 111 4.56 -0.70 -30.36
N SER A 112 4.81 -1.86 -30.93
CA SER A 112 6.05 -2.64 -30.77
C SER A 112 7.32 -1.87 -31.16
N SER A 113 7.23 -0.92 -32.10
CA SER A 113 8.34 -0.04 -32.51
C SER A 113 8.84 0.87 -31.40
N GLN A 114 8.05 1.09 -30.34
CA GLN A 114 8.38 1.94 -29.20
C GLN A 114 8.97 1.17 -28.01
N LYS A 115 9.10 -0.15 -28.12
CA LYS A 115 9.47 -1.03 -27.03
C LYS A 115 10.79 -0.64 -26.36
N ASP A 116 11.81 -0.40 -27.17
CA ASP A 116 13.14 -0.08 -26.63
C ASP A 116 13.19 1.35 -26.08
N ALA A 117 12.55 2.30 -26.75
CA ALA A 117 12.50 3.69 -26.33
C ALA A 117 11.77 3.88 -24.98
N LEU A 118 10.73 3.08 -24.73
CA LEU A 118 9.90 3.19 -23.52
C LEU A 118 10.29 2.19 -22.43
N LYS A 119 11.26 1.32 -22.68
CA LYS A 119 11.62 0.21 -21.80
C LYS A 119 11.90 0.63 -20.35
N GLN A 120 12.71 1.67 -20.16
CA GLN A 120 13.09 2.12 -18.82
C GLN A 120 11.91 2.78 -18.11
N LEU A 121 11.21 3.68 -18.78
CA LEU A 121 10.04 4.38 -18.23
C LEU A 121 8.96 3.40 -17.75
N LEU A 122 8.64 2.39 -18.57
CA LEU A 122 7.64 1.38 -18.20
C LEU A 122 8.13 0.42 -17.12
N ARG A 123 9.42 0.11 -17.09
CA ARG A 123 9.99 -0.70 -16.01
C ARG A 123 9.83 0.01 -14.67
N ASP A 124 10.18 1.28 -14.60
CA ASP A 124 10.13 2.06 -13.37
C ASP A 124 8.68 2.22 -12.89
N GLU A 125 7.75 2.51 -13.81
CA GLU A 125 6.33 2.57 -13.49
C GLU A 125 5.80 1.23 -12.98
N ASN A 126 6.08 0.14 -13.67
CA ASN A 126 5.59 -1.18 -13.29
C ASN A 126 6.23 -1.70 -11.99
N THR A 127 7.45 -1.30 -11.69
CA THR A 127 8.09 -1.59 -10.39
C THR A 127 7.34 -0.88 -9.27
N ASP A 128 7.02 0.40 -9.43
CA ASP A 128 6.26 1.13 -8.41
C ASP A 128 4.82 0.61 -8.28
N ARG A 129 4.16 0.26 -9.38
CA ARG A 129 2.83 -0.37 -9.34
C ARG A 129 2.86 -1.70 -8.58
N ALA A 130 3.82 -2.59 -8.89
CA ALA A 130 3.98 -3.84 -8.15
C ALA A 130 4.16 -3.58 -6.66
N TYR A 131 4.98 -2.59 -6.30
CA TYR A 131 5.20 -2.21 -4.91
C TYR A 131 3.94 -1.69 -4.22
N ILE A 132 3.15 -0.87 -4.91
CA ILE A 132 1.84 -0.40 -4.41
C ILE A 132 0.92 -1.59 -4.13
N TYR A 133 0.86 -2.59 -5.02
CA TYR A 133 0.01 -3.78 -4.84
C TYR A 133 0.46 -4.62 -3.66
N THR A 134 1.76 -4.86 -3.52
CA THR A 134 2.36 -5.54 -2.36
C THR A 134 2.02 -4.82 -1.06
N GLN A 135 2.28 -3.52 -0.99
CA GLN A 135 2.07 -2.74 0.23
C GLN A 135 0.58 -2.59 0.58
N THR A 136 -0.30 -2.47 -0.42
CA THR A 136 -1.75 -2.51 -0.20
C THR A 136 -2.18 -3.86 0.38
N SER A 137 -1.64 -4.97 -0.11
CA SER A 137 -1.93 -6.30 0.41
C SER A 137 -1.51 -6.45 1.87
N VAL A 138 -0.34 -5.94 2.23
CA VAL A 138 0.14 -5.89 3.62
C VAL A 138 -0.78 -5.03 4.48
N ALA A 139 -1.16 -3.85 3.99
CA ALA A 139 -2.00 -2.89 4.71
C ALA A 139 -3.39 -3.43 5.04
N VAL A 140 -3.96 -4.27 4.17
CA VAL A 140 -5.24 -4.94 4.40
C VAL A 140 -5.12 -6.23 5.22
N GLY A 141 -3.92 -6.53 5.77
CA GLY A 141 -3.69 -7.64 6.70
C GLY A 141 -3.14 -8.93 6.08
N HIS A 142 -2.65 -8.89 4.85
CA HIS A 142 -2.18 -10.08 4.11
C HIS A 142 -0.68 -10.02 3.77
N GLY A 143 0.16 -9.75 4.78
CA GLY A 143 1.62 -9.63 4.63
C GLY A 143 2.43 -10.93 4.76
N ASN A 144 1.79 -12.08 5.03
CA ASN A 144 2.45 -13.35 5.34
C ASN A 144 2.20 -14.39 4.24
N ASP A 145 1.86 -15.60 4.62
CA ASP A 145 1.68 -16.76 3.71
C ASP A 145 0.65 -16.53 2.58
N THR A 146 -0.24 -15.58 2.76
CA THR A 146 -1.26 -15.22 1.75
C THR A 146 -0.83 -14.07 0.84
N LEU A 147 0.35 -13.49 1.03
CA LEU A 147 0.80 -12.28 0.31
C LEU A 147 0.71 -12.45 -1.21
N SER A 148 1.26 -13.54 -1.75
CA SER A 148 1.28 -13.74 -3.22
C SER A 148 -0.11 -13.83 -3.85
N LEU A 149 -1.10 -14.35 -3.12
CA LEU A 149 -2.49 -14.38 -3.56
C LEU A 149 -3.11 -12.97 -3.54
N TRP A 150 -2.84 -12.23 -2.48
CA TRP A 150 -3.39 -10.89 -2.32
C TRP A 150 -2.73 -9.85 -3.22
N GLU A 151 -1.45 -10.01 -3.55
CA GLU A 151 -0.78 -9.21 -4.59
C GLU A 151 -1.47 -9.36 -5.95
N LYS A 152 -1.81 -10.59 -6.33
CA LYS A 152 -2.58 -10.82 -7.56
C LYS A 152 -3.96 -10.17 -7.48
N TYR A 153 -4.67 -10.33 -6.35
CA TYR A 153 -5.95 -9.69 -6.16
C TYR A 153 -5.84 -8.15 -6.24
N ALA A 154 -4.86 -7.56 -5.56
CA ALA A 154 -4.59 -6.13 -5.60
C ALA A 154 -4.28 -5.68 -7.03
N SER A 155 -3.40 -6.37 -7.74
CA SER A 155 -3.05 -6.00 -9.11
C SER A 155 -4.26 -5.98 -10.04
N PHE A 156 -5.17 -6.95 -9.96
CA PHE A 156 -6.42 -6.94 -10.72
C PHE A 156 -7.40 -5.85 -10.25
N ALA A 157 -7.50 -5.59 -8.95
CA ALA A 157 -8.33 -4.52 -8.42
C ALA A 157 -7.86 -3.15 -8.93
N PHE A 158 -6.56 -2.90 -8.89
CA PHE A 158 -5.94 -1.72 -9.47
C PHE A 158 -6.08 -1.69 -11.00
N GLY A 159 -5.89 -2.82 -11.68
CA GLY A 159 -6.07 -2.93 -13.13
C GLY A 159 -7.45 -2.45 -13.59
N LYS A 160 -8.49 -2.85 -12.86
CA LYS A 160 -9.85 -2.37 -13.10
C LYS A 160 -9.96 -0.85 -12.96
N GLU A 161 -9.37 -0.28 -11.92
CA GLU A 161 -9.43 1.16 -11.68
C GLU A 161 -8.57 1.95 -12.70
N TRP A 162 -7.34 1.47 -13.03
CA TRP A 162 -6.53 2.07 -14.09
C TRP A 162 -7.26 2.14 -15.43
N ILE A 163 -8.02 1.10 -15.76
CA ILE A 163 -8.84 1.07 -16.98
C ILE A 163 -10.10 1.92 -16.79
N ALA A 164 -10.81 1.77 -15.68
CA ALA A 164 -12.10 2.42 -15.46
C ALA A 164 -12.00 3.95 -15.36
N GLN A 165 -10.92 4.50 -14.86
CA GLN A 165 -10.71 5.94 -14.70
C GLN A 165 -9.89 6.56 -15.85
N ALA A 166 -9.38 5.73 -16.78
CA ALA A 166 -8.62 6.24 -17.93
C ALA A 166 -9.50 7.15 -18.80
N PRO A 167 -8.97 8.24 -19.36
CA PRO A 167 -9.67 9.06 -20.34
C PRO A 167 -10.14 8.25 -21.57
N ALA A 168 -11.18 8.73 -22.23
CA ALA A 168 -11.64 8.16 -23.50
C ALA A 168 -10.51 8.18 -24.56
N GLY A 169 -10.43 7.14 -25.34
CA GLY A 169 -9.41 6.98 -26.37
C GLY A 169 -8.10 6.33 -25.88
N TRP A 170 -7.90 6.16 -24.58
CA TRP A 170 -6.76 5.40 -24.08
C TRP A 170 -6.97 3.90 -24.31
N TRP A 171 -5.89 3.19 -24.51
CA TRP A 171 -5.93 1.77 -24.80
C TRP A 171 -5.86 0.92 -23.54
N ALA A 172 -6.68 -0.12 -23.53
CA ALA A 172 -6.70 -1.14 -22.49
C ALA A 172 -6.49 -2.53 -23.10
N GLN A 173 -5.75 -3.37 -22.40
CA GLN A 173 -5.52 -4.77 -22.76
C GLN A 173 -6.31 -5.69 -21.83
N ASP A 174 -7.10 -6.58 -22.40
CA ASP A 174 -7.83 -7.61 -21.65
C ASP A 174 -6.90 -8.74 -21.14
N GLU A 175 -7.47 -9.69 -20.38
CA GLU A 175 -6.73 -10.85 -19.86
C GLU A 175 -6.21 -11.79 -20.95
N LYS A 176 -6.76 -11.70 -22.17
CA LYS A 176 -6.34 -12.49 -23.33
C LYS A 176 -5.28 -11.80 -24.18
N GLY A 177 -4.91 -10.58 -23.81
CA GLY A 177 -3.91 -9.77 -24.51
C GLY A 177 -4.48 -8.92 -25.66
N ASN A 178 -5.81 -8.84 -25.82
CA ASN A 178 -6.41 -8.03 -26.87
C ASN A 178 -6.48 -6.56 -26.46
N TRP A 179 -6.16 -5.68 -27.39
CA TRP A 179 -6.20 -4.24 -27.18
C TRP A 179 -7.53 -3.64 -27.64
N THR A 180 -8.13 -2.82 -26.81
CA THR A 180 -9.34 -2.04 -27.14
C THR A 180 -9.15 -0.61 -26.72
N ALA A 181 -9.60 0.34 -27.54
CA ALA A 181 -9.70 1.75 -27.12
C ALA A 181 -10.92 1.92 -26.22
N ARG A 182 -10.76 2.70 -25.18
CA ARG A 182 -11.80 3.03 -24.23
C ARG A 182 -12.71 4.16 -24.73
#